data_7a477f1adeffd275ed2a0f53ff823808
#
_entry.id   7a477f1adeffd275ed2a0f53ff823808
#
_cell.length_a   1.000
_cell.length_b   1.000
_cell.length_c   1.000
_cell.angle_alpha   90.00
_cell.angle_beta   90.00
_cell.angle_gamma   90.00
#
_symmetry.space_group_name_H-M   'P 1'
#
loop_
_entity.id
_entity.type
_entity.pdbx_description
1 polymer ?
#
loop_
_entity_poly.entity_id
_entity_poly.type
_entity_poly.pdbx_seq_one_letter_code
_entity_poly.pdbx_strand_id
1 'polypeptide(L)'
;MVSKFFNYSVDDIKKSIITNDNWGSYFVIDNFLEKDLFIKLCTDFNFQKVEDNSIFTGIEPPRAWRDGEKKGSNLIIGGAGGDIKFFKKLCDLSYSWKEFIDFIYSKQMYKYFCSIFSDTPVYKNNISNQDIEDSSLSCKLSSQLNNYGDIIHPDARQKVVSYLLYLDSYGWDENSVGGTDFWEVLDKEVEYDRSESSMDYKFRGGRYSSKHPNVRLTEDEAERVQKFKSIDFKPNRLVGFVRNNKSYHSIPPRILPVGITRDCFQVNIWNLRSRQK
;
A
#
# COMPACT_ATOMS: atom_id res chain seq x y z
N MET A 1 -14.76 -20.39 -5.60
CA MET A 1 -15.39 -19.04 -5.54
C MET A 1 -14.39 -17.89 -5.61
N VAL A 2 -13.17 -18.05 -5.07
CA VAL A 2 -12.06 -17.07 -5.25
C VAL A 2 -11.76 -16.86 -6.73
N SER A 3 -11.88 -17.89 -7.54
CA SER A 3 -11.64 -17.87 -9.01
C SER A 3 -12.56 -16.95 -9.83
N LYS A 4 -13.63 -16.39 -9.27
CA LYS A 4 -14.49 -15.43 -9.99
C LYS A 4 -13.86 -14.04 -10.11
N PHE A 5 -13.01 -13.67 -9.16
CA PHE A 5 -12.44 -12.32 -9.08
C PHE A 5 -10.92 -12.30 -9.29
N PHE A 6 -10.24 -13.39 -8.91
CA PHE A 6 -8.79 -13.49 -8.92
C PHE A 6 -8.30 -14.64 -9.79
N ASN A 7 -7.20 -14.41 -10.47
CA ASN A 7 -6.54 -15.42 -11.30
C ASN A 7 -5.64 -16.37 -10.50
N TYR A 8 -5.42 -16.10 -9.20
CA TYR A 8 -4.45 -16.84 -8.38
C TYR A 8 -5.08 -17.39 -7.12
N SER A 9 -4.76 -18.64 -6.80
CA SER A 9 -5.01 -19.21 -5.47
C SER A 9 -4.00 -18.70 -4.44
N VAL A 10 -4.26 -18.94 -3.16
CA VAL A 10 -3.28 -18.65 -2.09
C VAL A 10 -1.97 -19.41 -2.34
N ASP A 11 -2.04 -20.67 -2.77
CA ASP A 11 -0.86 -21.50 -2.99
C ASP A 11 -0.02 -21.02 -4.18
N ASP A 12 -0.66 -20.48 -5.22
CA ASP A 12 0.07 -19.88 -6.33
C ASP A 12 0.83 -18.63 -5.89
N ILE A 13 0.21 -17.80 -5.06
CA ILE A 13 0.87 -16.61 -4.52
C ILE A 13 2.00 -17.00 -3.57
N LYS A 14 1.79 -18.00 -2.69
CA LYS A 14 2.83 -18.47 -1.78
C LYS A 14 4.10 -18.90 -2.50
N LYS A 15 3.99 -19.53 -3.67
CA LYS A 15 5.15 -19.93 -4.50
C LYS A 15 5.95 -18.73 -5.03
N SER A 16 5.35 -17.56 -5.13
CA SER A 16 5.99 -16.33 -5.61
C SER A 16 6.60 -15.48 -4.48
N ILE A 17 6.44 -15.88 -3.20
CA ILE A 17 6.99 -15.15 -2.07
C ILE A 17 8.51 -15.20 -2.10
N ILE A 18 9.13 -14.04 -2.06
CA ILE A 18 10.56 -13.84 -1.91
C ILE A 18 10.82 -13.38 -0.48
N THR A 19 11.75 -14.03 0.20
CA THR A 19 12.22 -13.61 1.52
C THR A 19 13.62 -13.03 1.40
N ASN A 20 13.78 -11.81 1.90
CA ASN A 20 15.06 -11.14 2.06
C ASN A 20 15.34 -10.99 3.56
N ASP A 21 16.43 -11.53 4.05
CA ASP A 21 16.76 -11.57 5.48
C ASP A 21 16.94 -10.18 6.11
N ASN A 22 17.35 -9.21 5.31
CA ASN A 22 17.56 -7.84 5.75
C ASN A 22 16.32 -6.95 5.64
N TRP A 23 15.31 -7.39 4.89
CA TRP A 23 14.12 -6.56 4.64
C TRP A 23 12.81 -7.23 5.07
N GLY A 24 12.59 -8.49 4.71
CA GLY A 24 11.37 -9.25 4.99
C GLY A 24 10.84 -9.99 3.79
N SER A 25 9.56 -10.37 3.85
CA SER A 25 8.91 -11.18 2.81
C SER A 25 7.97 -10.34 1.96
N TYR A 26 8.05 -10.52 0.65
CA TYR A 26 7.19 -9.84 -0.33
C TYR A 26 6.92 -10.73 -1.55
N PHE A 27 5.94 -10.33 -2.35
CA PHE A 27 5.71 -10.89 -3.69
C PHE A 27 5.25 -9.80 -4.67
N VAL A 28 5.35 -10.11 -5.95
CA VAL A 28 4.85 -9.29 -7.06
C VAL A 28 4.16 -10.21 -8.05
N ILE A 29 2.89 -9.95 -8.34
CA ILE A 29 2.08 -10.75 -9.26
C ILE A 29 1.38 -9.85 -10.26
N ASP A 30 1.54 -10.15 -11.54
CA ASP A 30 0.85 -9.47 -12.64
C ASP A 30 -0.50 -10.14 -12.93
N ASN A 31 -1.42 -9.37 -13.50
CA ASN A 31 -2.74 -9.85 -13.89
C ASN A 31 -3.51 -10.53 -12.73
N PHE A 32 -3.50 -9.87 -11.56
CA PHE A 32 -4.08 -10.44 -10.35
C PHE A 32 -5.59 -10.61 -10.41
N LEU A 33 -6.31 -9.57 -10.85
CA LEU A 33 -7.75 -9.64 -11.05
C LEU A 33 -8.09 -10.31 -12.39
N GLU A 34 -9.25 -10.93 -12.44
CA GLU A 34 -9.86 -11.31 -13.70
C GLU A 34 -9.96 -10.10 -14.63
N LYS A 35 -9.65 -10.30 -15.91
CA LYS A 35 -9.45 -9.20 -16.87
C LYS A 35 -10.67 -8.31 -17.05
N ASP A 36 -11.86 -8.89 -17.21
CA ASP A 36 -13.07 -8.10 -17.47
C ASP A 36 -13.49 -7.31 -16.22
N LEU A 37 -13.33 -7.91 -15.04
CA LEU A 37 -13.54 -7.21 -13.78
C LEU A 37 -12.57 -6.04 -13.65
N PHE A 38 -11.28 -6.26 -13.90
CA PHE A 38 -10.25 -5.22 -13.80
C PHE A 38 -10.58 -4.02 -14.70
N ILE A 39 -10.93 -4.29 -15.97
CA ILE A 39 -11.30 -3.25 -16.93
C ILE A 39 -12.52 -2.46 -16.42
N LYS A 40 -13.56 -3.14 -15.92
CA LYS A 40 -14.75 -2.47 -15.39
C LYS A 40 -14.44 -1.59 -14.20
N LEU A 41 -13.67 -2.09 -13.23
CA LEU A 41 -13.29 -1.29 -12.05
C LEU A 41 -12.51 -0.03 -12.44
N CYS A 42 -11.56 -0.15 -13.36
CA CYS A 42 -10.77 0.99 -13.84
C CYS A 42 -11.63 1.98 -14.63
N THR A 43 -12.49 1.50 -15.53
CA THR A 43 -13.38 2.35 -16.33
C THR A 43 -14.34 3.13 -15.44
N ASP A 44 -15.01 2.45 -14.52
CA ASP A 44 -15.98 3.07 -13.60
C ASP A 44 -15.28 4.08 -12.69
N PHE A 45 -14.10 3.75 -12.16
CA PHE A 45 -13.35 4.67 -11.31
C PHE A 45 -12.86 5.91 -12.07
N ASN A 46 -12.32 5.73 -13.28
CA ASN A 46 -11.87 6.84 -14.11
C ASN A 46 -13.01 7.77 -14.49
N PHE A 47 -14.17 7.22 -14.85
CA PHE A 47 -15.37 8.00 -15.13
C PHE A 47 -15.78 8.83 -13.90
N GLN A 48 -15.88 8.20 -12.72
CA GLN A 48 -16.28 8.87 -11.49
C GLN A 48 -15.30 9.96 -11.04
N LYS A 49 -14.00 9.77 -11.23
CA LYS A 49 -12.99 10.81 -10.91
C LYS A 49 -13.20 12.09 -11.71
N VAL A 50 -13.59 11.96 -12.97
CA VAL A 50 -13.80 13.11 -13.87
C VAL A 50 -15.11 13.81 -13.57
N GLU A 51 -16.18 13.04 -13.38
CA GLU A 51 -17.55 13.57 -13.22
C GLU A 51 -17.81 14.13 -11.80
N ASP A 52 -17.26 13.50 -10.78
CA ASP A 52 -17.55 13.85 -9.40
C ASP A 52 -16.42 13.58 -8.41
N ASN A 53 -15.63 14.59 -8.16
CA ASN A 53 -14.58 14.51 -7.12
C ASN A 53 -15.10 14.23 -5.71
N SER A 54 -16.41 14.32 -5.48
CA SER A 54 -17.04 14.07 -4.17
C SER A 54 -17.07 12.59 -3.77
N ILE A 55 -16.65 11.67 -4.66
CA ILE A 55 -16.40 10.27 -4.27
C ILE A 55 -15.26 10.16 -3.26
N PHE A 56 -14.31 11.10 -3.27
CA PHE A 56 -13.17 11.05 -2.37
C PHE A 56 -13.58 11.48 -0.96
N THR A 57 -13.14 10.72 0.03
CA THR A 57 -13.42 10.97 1.46
C THR A 57 -12.39 11.88 2.10
N GLY A 58 -11.30 12.16 1.42
CA GLY A 58 -10.25 13.04 1.92
C GLY A 58 -9.15 13.29 0.92
N ILE A 59 -8.28 14.21 1.29
CA ILE A 59 -7.07 14.57 0.54
C ILE A 59 -5.90 14.41 1.50
N GLU A 60 -4.94 13.56 1.16
CA GLU A 60 -3.65 13.57 1.83
C GLU A 60 -2.86 14.76 1.30
N PRO A 61 -2.39 15.67 2.17
CA PRO A 61 -1.62 16.82 1.75
C PRO A 61 -0.33 16.39 1.07
N PRO A 62 0.20 17.21 0.16
CA PRO A 62 1.49 16.92 -0.45
C PRO A 62 2.58 16.83 0.62
N ARG A 63 3.44 15.81 0.49
CA ARG A 63 4.58 15.61 1.38
C ARG A 63 5.85 16.06 0.67
N ALA A 64 6.71 16.71 1.42
CA ALA A 64 8.04 17.01 0.90
C ALA A 64 8.80 15.70 0.70
N TRP A 65 9.50 15.56 -0.42
CA TRP A 65 10.28 14.39 -0.75
C TRP A 65 11.78 14.65 -0.54
N ARG A 66 12.48 15.21 -1.52
CA ARG A 66 13.92 15.41 -1.42
C ARG A 66 14.34 16.86 -1.17
N ASP A 67 13.70 17.80 -1.77
CA ASP A 67 14.16 19.19 -1.82
C ASP A 67 13.33 20.16 -0.95
N GLY A 68 12.61 19.61 0.03
CA GLY A 68 11.70 20.39 0.86
C GLY A 68 10.45 20.88 0.12
N GLU A 69 10.37 20.66 -1.17
CA GLU A 69 9.20 21.02 -1.96
C GLU A 69 8.04 20.07 -1.70
N LYS A 70 6.89 20.64 -1.44
CA LYS A 70 5.65 19.89 -1.35
C LYS A 70 5.17 19.52 -2.75
N LYS A 71 5.00 18.23 -3.01
CA LYS A 71 4.71 17.75 -4.36
C LYS A 71 3.44 16.92 -4.40
N GLY A 72 2.51 17.34 -5.26
CA GLY A 72 1.29 16.63 -5.58
C GLY A 72 0.35 16.40 -4.41
N SER A 73 -0.81 15.91 -4.70
CA SER A 73 -1.83 15.53 -3.72
C SER A 73 -2.22 14.07 -3.93
N ASN A 74 -2.75 13.46 -2.90
CA ASN A 74 -3.30 12.12 -2.96
C ASN A 74 -4.77 12.17 -2.55
N LEU A 75 -5.66 11.98 -3.51
CA LEU A 75 -7.09 11.85 -3.25
C LEU A 75 -7.37 10.45 -2.74
N ILE A 76 -8.16 10.32 -1.69
CA ILE A 76 -8.39 9.04 -1.03
C ILE A 76 -9.87 8.73 -0.81
N ILE A 77 -10.21 7.44 -0.94
CA ILE A 77 -11.43 6.82 -0.44
C ILE A 77 -11.00 5.79 0.60
N GLY A 78 -11.56 5.85 1.80
CA GLY A 78 -11.16 4.97 2.90
C GLY A 78 -10.04 5.55 3.76
N GLY A 79 -9.30 4.70 4.48
CA GLY A 79 -8.20 5.15 5.35
C GLY A 79 -7.78 4.12 6.39
N ALA A 80 -6.91 4.51 7.31
CA ALA A 80 -6.48 3.67 8.42
C ALA A 80 -7.68 3.33 9.34
N GLY A 81 -8.02 2.06 9.45
CA GLY A 81 -9.20 1.58 10.15
C GLY A 81 -10.46 1.56 9.26
N GLY A 82 -10.25 1.62 7.96
CA GLY A 82 -11.24 1.78 6.88
C GLY A 82 -12.51 0.96 7.04
N ASP A 83 -13.56 1.66 7.35
CA ASP A 83 -14.92 1.14 7.36
C ASP A 83 -15.40 1.06 5.90
N ILE A 84 -16.11 0.00 5.55
CA ILE A 84 -16.77 -0.18 4.25
C ILE A 84 -17.64 1.04 3.85
N LYS A 85 -18.19 1.73 4.84
CA LYS A 85 -19.00 2.95 4.62
C LYS A 85 -18.30 4.05 3.82
N PHE A 86 -16.96 4.13 3.88
CA PHE A 86 -16.21 5.10 3.09
C PHE A 86 -16.32 4.87 1.58
N PHE A 87 -16.59 3.63 1.18
CA PHE A 87 -16.80 3.27 -0.22
C PHE A 87 -18.25 3.43 -0.69
N LYS A 88 -19.18 3.79 0.23
CA LYS A 88 -20.61 3.84 -0.08
C LYS A 88 -20.90 4.60 -1.36
N LYS A 89 -20.36 5.80 -1.50
CA LYS A 89 -20.66 6.65 -2.66
C LYS A 89 -20.15 6.02 -3.97
N LEU A 90 -18.93 5.47 -3.99
CA LEU A 90 -18.42 4.76 -5.15
C LEU A 90 -19.27 3.52 -5.48
N CYS A 91 -19.70 2.79 -4.46
CA CYS A 91 -20.56 1.61 -4.62
C CYS A 91 -21.98 1.97 -5.10
N ASP A 92 -22.51 3.12 -4.69
CA ASP A 92 -23.82 3.60 -5.16
C ASP A 92 -23.78 4.00 -6.64
N LEU A 93 -22.61 4.42 -7.14
CA LEU A 93 -22.40 4.86 -8.52
C LEU A 93 -21.92 3.75 -9.45
N SER A 94 -21.34 2.67 -8.92
CA SER A 94 -20.80 1.55 -9.71
C SER A 94 -21.15 0.20 -9.09
N TYR A 95 -21.90 -0.60 -9.86
CA TYR A 95 -22.23 -1.97 -9.45
C TYR A 95 -20.95 -2.85 -9.35
N SER A 96 -20.00 -2.69 -10.25
CA SER A 96 -18.74 -3.46 -10.24
C SER A 96 -17.92 -3.16 -8.99
N TRP A 97 -17.82 -1.90 -8.59
CA TRP A 97 -17.18 -1.52 -7.33
C TRP A 97 -17.93 -2.05 -6.12
N LYS A 98 -19.29 -2.02 -6.16
CA LYS A 98 -20.08 -2.59 -5.06
C LYS A 98 -19.80 -4.08 -4.88
N GLU A 99 -19.88 -4.89 -5.94
CA GLU A 99 -19.57 -6.33 -5.86
C GLU A 99 -18.15 -6.58 -5.37
N PHE A 100 -17.19 -5.82 -5.87
CA PHE A 100 -15.78 -5.97 -5.50
C PHE A 100 -15.53 -5.61 -4.03
N ILE A 101 -16.06 -4.50 -3.54
CA ILE A 101 -15.90 -4.06 -2.15
C ILE A 101 -16.62 -5.02 -1.19
N ASP A 102 -17.85 -5.43 -1.49
CA ASP A 102 -18.58 -6.42 -0.68
C ASP A 102 -17.80 -7.74 -0.59
N PHE A 103 -17.18 -8.16 -1.70
CA PHE A 103 -16.35 -9.36 -1.74
C PHE A 103 -15.06 -9.19 -0.92
N ILE A 104 -14.32 -8.10 -1.09
CA ILE A 104 -13.07 -7.83 -0.36
C ILE A 104 -13.31 -7.80 1.16
N TYR A 105 -14.41 -7.22 1.62
CA TYR A 105 -14.75 -7.18 3.05
C TYR A 105 -15.40 -8.47 3.58
N SER A 106 -15.56 -9.49 2.74
CA SER A 106 -16.10 -10.78 3.19
C SER A 106 -15.12 -11.53 4.10
N LYS A 107 -15.67 -12.36 5.01
CA LYS A 107 -14.87 -13.25 5.87
C LYS A 107 -13.95 -14.18 5.07
N GLN A 108 -14.38 -14.58 3.87
CA GLN A 108 -13.59 -15.43 2.98
C GLN A 108 -12.34 -14.70 2.51
N MET A 109 -12.47 -13.44 2.11
CA MET A 109 -11.34 -12.64 1.62
C MET A 109 -10.40 -12.23 2.73
N TYR A 110 -10.93 -11.93 3.90
CA TYR A 110 -10.10 -11.74 5.08
C TYR A 110 -9.18 -12.96 5.30
N LYS A 111 -9.75 -14.18 5.32
CA LYS A 111 -8.96 -15.42 5.45
C LYS A 111 -7.96 -15.60 4.32
N TYR A 112 -8.35 -15.30 3.09
CA TYR A 112 -7.46 -15.37 1.92
C TYR A 112 -6.22 -14.50 2.11
N PHE A 113 -6.38 -13.22 2.42
CA PHE A 113 -5.26 -12.31 2.62
C PHE A 113 -4.39 -12.67 3.83
N CYS A 114 -4.98 -13.11 4.93
CA CYS A 114 -4.21 -13.59 6.09
C CYS A 114 -3.39 -14.85 5.77
N SER A 115 -3.88 -15.72 4.90
CA SER A 115 -3.22 -17.00 4.59
C SER A 115 -2.01 -16.86 3.69
N ILE A 116 -1.91 -15.80 2.88
CA ILE A 116 -0.83 -15.64 1.89
C ILE A 116 0.56 -15.73 2.55
N PHE A 117 0.78 -14.98 3.61
CA PHE A 117 2.09 -14.93 4.30
C PHE A 117 2.18 -15.83 5.52
N SER A 118 1.16 -16.64 5.83
CA SER A 118 1.07 -17.40 7.09
C SER A 118 2.27 -18.30 7.39
N ASP A 119 2.96 -18.76 6.36
CA ASP A 119 4.10 -19.68 6.51
C ASP A 119 5.44 -18.95 6.65
N THR A 120 5.49 -17.66 6.41
CA THR A 120 6.73 -16.90 6.50
C THR A 120 7.15 -16.68 7.95
N PRO A 121 8.47 -16.75 8.27
CA PRO A 121 8.97 -16.51 9.63
C PRO A 121 8.58 -15.14 10.18
N VAL A 122 8.64 -14.10 9.32
CA VAL A 122 8.31 -12.73 9.71
C VAL A 122 6.86 -12.60 10.13
N TYR A 123 5.95 -13.26 9.41
CA TYR A 123 4.53 -13.25 9.76
C TYR A 123 4.29 -13.99 11.08
N LYS A 124 4.87 -15.20 11.24
CA LYS A 124 4.73 -16.02 12.46
C LYS A 124 5.26 -15.31 13.70
N ASN A 125 6.35 -14.55 13.57
CA ASN A 125 6.94 -13.80 14.67
C ASN A 125 6.13 -12.55 15.06
N ASN A 126 5.36 -11.99 14.10
CA ASN A 126 4.58 -10.78 14.31
C ASN A 126 3.14 -11.05 14.73
N ILE A 127 2.65 -12.26 14.49
CA ILE A 127 1.26 -12.64 14.75
C ILE A 127 1.23 -14.01 15.43
N SER A 128 0.72 -14.06 16.65
CA SER A 128 0.28 -15.32 17.26
C SER A 128 -1.04 -15.79 16.61
N ASN A 129 -1.34 -17.09 16.66
CA ASN A 129 -2.62 -17.62 16.13
C ASN A 129 -3.85 -16.92 16.73
N GLN A 130 -3.75 -16.39 17.93
CA GLN A 130 -4.80 -15.67 18.63
C GLN A 130 -4.94 -14.22 18.12
N ASP A 131 -3.89 -13.65 17.54
CA ASP A 131 -3.92 -12.32 16.97
C ASP A 131 -4.66 -12.24 15.62
N ILE A 132 -4.82 -13.36 14.92
CA ILE A 132 -5.59 -13.45 13.67
C ILE A 132 -7.07 -13.20 13.94
N GLU A 133 -7.60 -13.67 15.08
CA GLU A 133 -9.00 -13.44 15.45
C GLU A 133 -9.28 -11.99 15.84
N ASP A 134 -8.26 -11.27 16.31
CA ASP A 134 -8.34 -9.87 16.71
C ASP A 134 -7.83 -8.90 15.66
N SER A 135 -7.54 -9.38 14.46
CA SER A 135 -7.09 -8.53 13.36
C SER A 135 -8.28 -8.03 12.53
N SER A 136 -8.07 -6.92 11.85
CA SER A 136 -9.06 -6.31 10.95
C SER A 136 -8.50 -6.06 9.57
N LEU A 137 -9.38 -6.10 8.58
CA LEU A 137 -9.07 -5.68 7.23
C LEU A 137 -9.52 -4.24 7.02
N SER A 138 -8.68 -3.45 6.38
CA SER A 138 -9.07 -2.13 5.90
C SER A 138 -8.64 -1.92 4.45
N CYS A 139 -9.44 -1.17 3.71
CA CYS A 139 -9.11 -0.80 2.34
C CYS A 139 -8.94 0.72 2.21
N LYS A 140 -8.10 1.09 1.25
CA LYS A 140 -7.89 2.47 0.82
C LYS A 140 -7.73 2.48 -0.70
N LEU A 141 -8.54 3.27 -1.38
CA LEU A 141 -8.33 3.58 -2.79
C LEU A 141 -7.70 4.97 -2.88
N SER A 142 -6.60 5.09 -3.57
CA SER A 142 -5.86 6.34 -3.70
C SER A 142 -5.67 6.70 -5.17
N SER A 143 -5.85 7.97 -5.47
CA SER A 143 -5.54 8.57 -6.77
C SER A 143 -4.48 9.65 -6.56
N GLN A 144 -3.25 9.31 -6.88
CA GLN A 144 -2.10 10.18 -6.65
C GLN A 144 -1.89 11.09 -7.84
N LEU A 145 -2.03 12.36 -7.58
CA LEU A 145 -1.86 13.42 -8.59
C LEU A 145 -0.38 13.65 -8.87
N ASN A 146 -0.13 14.40 -9.93
CA ASN A 146 1.20 14.71 -10.42
C ASN A 146 2.21 15.00 -9.30
N ASN A 147 3.35 14.36 -9.40
CA ASN A 147 4.49 14.53 -8.52
C ASN A 147 4.27 14.14 -7.04
N TYR A 148 3.23 13.36 -6.74
CA TYR A 148 3.08 12.78 -5.41
C TYR A 148 4.18 11.73 -5.16
N GLY A 149 4.84 11.84 -4.00
CA GLY A 149 5.75 10.84 -3.48
C GLY A 149 5.45 10.53 -2.03
N ASP A 150 5.86 9.36 -1.56
CA ASP A 150 5.86 9.04 -0.14
C ASP A 150 7.30 8.74 0.31
N ILE A 151 7.64 9.21 1.50
CA ILE A 151 8.99 9.09 2.08
C ILE A 151 9.37 7.63 2.31
N ILE A 152 10.67 7.37 2.47
CA ILE A 152 11.15 6.06 2.89
C ILE A 152 10.71 5.81 4.34
N HIS A 153 9.87 4.80 4.54
CA HIS A 153 9.30 4.48 5.84
C HIS A 153 8.91 3.00 5.91
N PRO A 154 8.88 2.38 7.09
CA PRO A 154 8.11 1.16 7.31
C PRO A 154 6.66 1.53 7.57
N ASP A 155 5.76 0.62 7.32
CA ASP A 155 4.35 0.79 7.66
C ASP A 155 4.13 0.93 9.18
N ALA A 156 2.96 1.44 9.55
CA ALA A 156 2.54 1.56 10.94
C ALA A 156 2.71 0.24 11.71
N ARG A 157 3.10 0.33 12.98
CA ARG A 157 3.38 -0.84 13.84
C ARG A 157 2.21 -1.84 13.91
N GLN A 158 0.98 -1.34 13.87
CA GLN A 158 -0.22 -2.15 13.92
C GLN A 158 -0.55 -2.85 12.61
N LYS A 159 0.04 -2.43 11.52
CA LYS A 159 -0.11 -3.09 10.23
C LYS A 159 0.68 -4.38 10.22
N VAL A 160 0.10 -5.44 9.72
CA VAL A 160 0.74 -6.75 9.63
C VAL A 160 1.19 -7.02 8.21
N VAL A 161 0.28 -6.78 7.28
CA VAL A 161 0.51 -6.98 5.85
C VAL A 161 -0.08 -5.83 5.07
N SER A 162 0.60 -5.42 4.03
CA SER A 162 0.12 -4.47 3.04
C SER A 162 0.05 -5.13 1.67
N TYR A 163 -1.06 -4.91 0.99
CA TYR A 163 -1.28 -5.31 -0.40
C TYR A 163 -1.60 -4.07 -1.22
N LEU A 164 -0.91 -3.91 -2.33
CA LEU A 164 -1.02 -2.77 -3.25
C LEU A 164 -1.44 -3.30 -4.62
N LEU A 165 -2.69 -3.12 -4.98
CA LEU A 165 -3.17 -3.41 -6.33
C LEU A 165 -3.10 -2.14 -7.16
N TYR A 166 -2.25 -2.14 -8.17
CA TYR A 166 -2.15 -1.02 -9.10
C TYR A 166 -3.28 -1.07 -10.11
N LEU A 167 -4.01 0.03 -10.18
CA LEU A 167 -5.09 0.20 -11.13
C LEU A 167 -4.59 0.91 -12.39
N ASP A 168 -5.30 0.72 -13.48
CA ASP A 168 -4.99 1.43 -14.71
C ASP A 168 -5.29 2.92 -14.55
N SER A 169 -4.33 3.75 -14.88
CA SER A 169 -4.55 5.18 -15.07
C SER A 169 -4.69 5.47 -16.54
N TYR A 170 -5.74 6.17 -16.91
CA TYR A 170 -5.92 6.63 -18.29
C TYR A 170 -4.66 7.37 -18.78
N GLY A 171 -4.10 6.94 -19.89
CA GLY A 171 -2.88 7.51 -20.44
C GLY A 171 -1.57 7.03 -19.81
N TRP A 172 -1.62 6.06 -18.91
CA TRP A 172 -0.42 5.41 -18.39
C TRP A 172 0.19 4.51 -19.47
N ASP A 173 1.46 4.68 -19.77
CA ASP A 173 2.22 3.80 -20.66
C ASP A 173 3.27 2.97 -19.90
N GLU A 174 3.90 2.02 -20.57
CA GLU A 174 4.92 1.15 -19.97
C GLU A 174 6.21 1.90 -19.54
N ASN A 175 6.41 3.12 -20.04
CA ASN A 175 7.50 4.01 -19.64
C ASN A 175 7.10 4.87 -18.42
N SER A 176 5.84 4.84 -18.04
CA SER A 176 5.33 5.57 -16.90
C SER A 176 5.81 4.91 -15.62
N VAL A 177 6.58 5.61 -14.89
CA VAL A 177 7.29 5.18 -13.70
C VAL A 177 6.53 5.61 -12.45
N GLY A 178 6.10 4.71 -11.56
CA GLY A 178 5.28 5.09 -10.39
C GLY A 178 5.01 3.95 -9.41
N GLY A 179 5.93 3.00 -9.35
CA GLY A 179 5.78 1.82 -8.51
C GLY A 179 6.09 2.06 -7.03
N THR A 180 6.67 1.06 -6.42
CA THR A 180 7.08 1.07 -5.02
C THR A 180 8.53 0.67 -4.94
N ASP A 181 9.35 1.49 -4.28
CA ASP A 181 10.74 1.16 -4.01
C ASP A 181 10.88 0.51 -2.63
N PHE A 182 11.68 -0.54 -2.56
CA PHE A 182 12.05 -1.22 -1.31
C PHE A 182 13.50 -0.87 -0.95
N TRP A 183 13.71 -0.55 0.33
CA TRP A 183 14.96 -0.04 0.85
C TRP A 183 15.46 -0.88 2.00
N GLU A 184 16.70 -1.31 1.92
CA GLU A 184 17.43 -1.98 2.98
C GLU A 184 18.12 -0.94 3.86
N VAL A 185 18.04 -1.12 5.17
CA VAL A 185 18.76 -0.29 6.14
C VAL A 185 20.13 -0.90 6.37
N LEU A 186 21.17 -0.16 6.04
CA LEU A 186 22.56 -0.59 6.18
C LEU A 186 23.09 -0.41 7.61
N ASP A 187 22.57 0.57 8.32
CA ASP A 187 22.98 0.88 9.69
C ASP A 187 22.24 -0.03 10.68
N LYS A 188 22.99 -0.94 11.32
CA LYS A 188 22.45 -1.88 12.32
C LYS A 188 22.01 -1.21 13.62
N GLU A 189 22.45 0.02 13.89
CA GLU A 189 22.06 0.77 15.07
C GLU A 189 20.72 1.49 14.92
N VAL A 190 20.17 1.52 13.73
CA VAL A 190 18.82 2.02 13.47
C VAL A 190 17.81 0.96 13.93
N GLU A 191 17.75 0.74 15.21
CA GLU A 191 16.59 0.10 15.80
C GLU A 191 15.44 1.10 15.86
N TYR A 192 14.39 0.73 15.18
CA TYR A 192 13.14 1.46 15.25
C TYR A 192 12.54 1.33 16.66
N ASP A 193 12.37 2.44 17.36
CA ASP A 193 11.70 2.43 18.66
C ASP A 193 10.24 1.99 18.49
N ARG A 194 9.93 0.85 19.08
CA ARG A 194 8.60 0.21 19.02
C ARG A 194 7.54 0.97 19.83
N SER A 195 7.95 1.91 20.68
CA SER A 195 7.06 2.64 21.58
C SER A 195 6.31 3.78 20.90
N GLU A 196 6.77 4.26 19.74
CA GLU A 196 6.18 5.42 19.09
C GLU A 196 4.93 5.06 18.26
N SER A 197 3.94 5.94 18.28
CA SER A 197 2.75 5.82 17.43
C SER A 197 3.12 5.97 15.97
N SER A 198 2.31 5.41 15.08
CA SER A 198 2.56 5.50 13.63
C SER A 198 2.59 6.94 13.11
N MET A 199 1.90 7.83 13.80
CA MET A 199 1.87 9.26 13.48
C MET A 199 3.18 9.91 13.89
N ASP A 200 3.62 9.66 15.13
CA ASP A 200 4.90 10.14 15.65
C ASP A 200 6.06 9.60 14.81
N TYR A 201 5.96 8.38 14.36
CA TYR A 201 6.94 7.80 13.46
C TYR A 201 6.98 8.49 12.10
N LYS A 202 5.86 8.75 11.45
CA LYS A 202 5.82 9.51 10.19
C LYS A 202 6.39 10.92 10.35
N PHE A 203 6.24 11.51 11.51
CA PHE A 203 6.70 12.87 11.81
C PHE A 203 8.09 12.91 12.45
N ARG A 204 8.45 11.91 13.22
CA ARG A 204 9.80 11.77 13.81
C ARG A 204 10.71 10.89 12.97
N GLY A 205 10.13 10.12 12.07
CA GLY A 205 10.62 9.43 10.90
C GLY A 205 11.80 8.52 11.10
N GLY A 206 11.94 7.99 12.26
CA GLY A 206 13.20 7.39 12.58
C GLY A 206 14.35 8.38 12.34
N ARG A 207 15.56 7.95 12.33
CA ARG A 207 16.73 8.80 12.10
C ARG A 207 16.75 9.50 10.75
N TYR A 208 16.05 8.96 9.76
CA TYR A 208 16.04 9.49 8.40
C TYR A 208 15.21 10.73 8.20
N SER A 209 14.42 11.09 9.20
CA SER A 209 13.54 12.24 9.14
C SER A 209 13.39 12.94 10.48
N SER A 210 14.29 12.66 11.41
CA SER A 210 14.22 13.21 12.76
C SER A 210 14.08 14.73 12.82
N LYS A 211 14.65 15.44 11.86
CA LYS A 211 14.53 16.90 11.75
C LYS A 211 13.44 17.33 10.77
N HIS A 212 13.15 16.48 9.77
CA HIS A 212 12.26 16.81 8.66
C HIS A 212 11.57 15.54 8.16
N PRO A 213 10.55 15.06 8.85
CA PRO A 213 9.88 13.78 8.57
C PRO A 213 9.35 13.64 7.15
N ASN A 214 9.18 14.72 6.45
CA ASN A 214 8.65 14.75 5.08
C ASN A 214 9.69 15.26 4.06
N VAL A 215 10.94 15.30 4.44
CA VAL A 215 11.98 15.94 3.68
C VAL A 215 13.14 14.96 3.54
N ARG A 216 13.76 15.06 2.41
CA ARG A 216 15.10 14.65 2.04
C ARG A 216 15.83 13.79 3.07
N LEU A 217 16.21 12.60 2.66
CA LEU A 217 17.41 11.99 3.22
C LEU A 217 18.57 12.95 2.99
N THR A 218 19.25 13.37 4.04
CA THR A 218 20.53 14.07 3.92
C THR A 218 21.54 13.15 3.22
N GLU A 219 22.63 13.68 2.69
CA GLU A 219 23.68 12.85 2.08
C GLU A 219 24.15 11.76 3.06
N ASP A 220 24.35 12.11 4.32
CA ASP A 220 24.72 11.17 5.39
C ASP A 220 23.66 10.10 5.63
N GLU A 221 22.40 10.43 5.46
CA GLU A 221 21.28 9.49 5.64
C GLU A 221 21.07 8.61 4.40
N ALA A 222 21.41 9.11 3.21
CA ALA A 222 21.36 8.31 1.99
C ALA A 222 22.37 7.16 2.00
N GLU A 223 23.48 7.31 2.69
CA GLU A 223 24.49 6.27 2.88
C GLU A 223 24.00 5.14 3.80
N ARG A 224 22.97 5.36 4.60
CA ARG A 224 22.42 4.39 5.56
C ARG A 224 21.32 3.52 4.99
N VAL A 225 20.81 3.84 3.83
CA VAL A 225 19.79 3.06 3.13
C VAL A 225 20.21 2.76 1.71
N GLN A 226 19.95 1.55 1.28
CA GLN A 226 20.19 1.12 -0.08
C GLN A 226 18.88 0.65 -0.69
N LYS A 227 18.54 1.21 -1.85
CA LYS A 227 17.44 0.64 -2.63
C LYS A 227 17.90 -0.69 -3.23
N PHE A 228 17.23 -1.76 -2.87
CA PHE A 228 17.55 -3.09 -3.38
C PHE A 228 16.53 -3.57 -4.43
N LYS A 229 15.35 -2.97 -4.45
CA LYS A 229 14.31 -3.35 -5.40
C LYS A 229 13.45 -2.15 -5.78
N SER A 230 13.24 -1.96 -7.06
CA SER A 230 12.16 -1.14 -7.61
C SER A 230 11.12 -2.06 -8.23
N ILE A 231 9.86 -1.80 -7.89
CA ILE A 231 8.71 -2.49 -8.47
C ILE A 231 7.99 -1.48 -9.33
N ASP A 232 7.98 -1.72 -10.63
CA ASP A 232 7.33 -0.80 -11.57
C ASP A 232 5.83 -0.79 -11.35
N PHE A 233 5.22 0.36 -11.57
CA PHE A 233 3.78 0.44 -11.68
C PHE A 233 3.35 -0.27 -12.95
N LYS A 234 2.49 -1.25 -12.79
CA LYS A 234 1.90 -1.98 -13.91
C LYS A 234 0.43 -2.26 -13.61
N PRO A 235 -0.48 -1.90 -14.51
CA PRO A 235 -1.90 -2.17 -14.33
C PRO A 235 -2.16 -3.64 -13.99
N ASN A 236 -3.09 -3.87 -13.07
CA ASN A 236 -3.45 -5.20 -12.56
C ASN A 236 -2.29 -5.97 -11.89
N ARG A 237 -1.28 -5.26 -11.38
CA ARG A 237 -0.21 -5.85 -10.56
C ARG A 237 -0.58 -5.76 -9.09
N LEU A 238 -0.47 -6.88 -8.39
CA LEU A 238 -0.55 -6.94 -6.93
C LEU A 238 0.84 -7.06 -6.34
N VAL A 239 1.18 -6.15 -5.45
CA VAL A 239 2.37 -6.19 -4.61
C VAL A 239 1.94 -6.46 -3.18
N GLY A 240 2.48 -7.50 -2.55
CA GLY A 240 2.21 -7.78 -1.15
C GLY A 240 3.49 -7.84 -0.35
N PHE A 241 3.46 -7.35 0.91
CA PHE A 241 4.61 -7.47 1.80
C PHE A 241 4.20 -7.49 3.27
N VAL A 242 5.00 -8.22 4.06
CA VAL A 242 4.83 -8.31 5.51
C VAL A 242 5.53 -7.12 6.15
N ARG A 243 4.81 -6.44 7.03
CA ARG A 243 5.40 -5.35 7.83
C ARG A 243 6.33 -5.93 8.90
N ASN A 244 7.53 -5.37 8.97
CA ASN A 244 8.44 -5.51 10.11
C ASN A 244 9.23 -4.20 10.29
N ASN A 245 10.14 -4.17 11.25
CA ASN A 245 10.93 -2.97 11.53
C ASN A 245 11.97 -2.64 10.44
N LYS A 246 12.18 -3.53 9.47
CA LYS A 246 13.16 -3.38 8.37
C LYS A 246 12.48 -3.18 7.01
N SER A 247 11.15 -3.37 6.90
CA SER A 247 10.42 -3.32 5.62
C SER A 247 10.18 -1.89 5.13
N TYR A 248 11.28 -1.15 4.95
CA TYR A 248 11.24 0.21 4.45
C TYR A 248 10.86 0.25 2.98
N HIS A 249 9.96 1.15 2.65
CA HIS A 249 9.50 1.35 1.30
C HIS A 249 9.13 2.81 1.05
N SER A 250 9.02 3.17 -0.21
CA SER A 250 8.68 4.52 -0.62
C SER A 250 7.94 4.53 -1.95
N ILE A 251 7.32 5.66 -2.23
CA ILE A 251 6.82 6.00 -3.56
C ILE A 251 7.67 7.17 -4.06
N PRO A 252 8.57 6.95 -5.02
CA PRO A 252 9.35 8.05 -5.56
C PRO A 252 8.42 9.05 -6.25
N PRO A 253 8.61 10.37 -6.05
CA PRO A 253 7.82 11.38 -6.73
C PRO A 253 8.10 11.35 -8.23
N ARG A 254 7.06 11.58 -9.01
CA ARG A 254 7.16 11.51 -10.46
C ARG A 254 6.38 12.61 -11.13
N ILE A 255 6.93 13.08 -12.21
CA ILE A 255 6.22 13.97 -13.11
C ILE A 255 5.35 13.09 -14.01
N LEU A 256 4.05 13.17 -13.80
CA LEU A 256 3.06 12.52 -14.65
C LEU A 256 2.57 13.54 -15.70
N PRO A 257 2.21 13.11 -16.90
CA PRO A 257 1.49 13.96 -17.84
C PRO A 257 0.23 14.54 -17.22
N VAL A 258 -0.20 15.70 -17.73
CA VAL A 258 -1.43 16.35 -17.23
C VAL A 258 -2.63 15.41 -17.35
N GLY A 259 -3.39 15.27 -16.30
CA GLY A 259 -4.58 14.40 -16.25
C GLY A 259 -4.30 12.93 -15.92
N ILE A 260 -3.03 12.51 -15.86
CA ILE A 260 -2.66 11.16 -15.46
C ILE A 260 -2.50 11.09 -13.94
N THR A 261 -3.01 10.03 -13.36
CA THR A 261 -2.91 9.73 -11.93
C THR A 261 -2.30 8.35 -11.71
N ARG A 262 -1.68 8.14 -10.57
CA ARG A 262 -1.30 6.81 -10.10
C ARG A 262 -2.38 6.30 -9.16
N ASP A 263 -3.16 5.34 -9.63
CA ASP A 263 -4.27 4.79 -8.87
C ASP A 263 -3.87 3.47 -8.20
N CYS A 264 -4.15 3.35 -6.91
CA CYS A 264 -3.79 2.17 -6.14
C CYS A 264 -4.90 1.81 -5.16
N PHE A 265 -5.36 0.57 -5.23
CA PHE A 265 -6.23 -0.02 -4.22
C PHE A 265 -5.38 -0.79 -3.22
N GLN A 266 -5.44 -0.38 -1.96
CA GLN A 266 -4.68 -0.98 -0.87
C GLN A 266 -5.61 -1.84 -0.02
N VAL A 267 -5.14 -3.05 0.32
CA VAL A 267 -5.74 -3.88 1.37
C VAL A 267 -4.71 -4.03 2.48
N ASN A 268 -5.09 -3.73 3.69
CA ASN A 268 -4.21 -3.80 4.85
C ASN A 268 -4.81 -4.71 5.92
N ILE A 269 -3.99 -5.56 6.50
CA ILE A 269 -4.34 -6.36 7.68
C ILE A 269 -3.73 -5.68 8.89
N TRP A 270 -4.55 -5.44 9.92
CA TRP A 270 -4.19 -4.75 11.14
C TRP A 270 -4.34 -5.64 12.36
N ASN A 271 -3.36 -5.61 13.25
CA ASN A 271 -3.46 -6.21 14.58
C ASN A 271 -4.06 -5.18 15.54
N LEU A 272 -5.26 -5.43 16.04
CA LEU A 272 -5.98 -4.51 16.92
C LEU A 272 -5.44 -4.48 18.35
N ARG A 273 -4.83 -5.57 18.85
CA ARG A 273 -4.28 -5.63 20.21
C ARG A 273 -3.12 -4.68 20.45
N SER A 274 -2.36 -4.38 19.41
CA SER A 274 -1.27 -3.42 19.52
C SER A 274 -1.73 -1.98 19.74
N ARG A 275 -3.04 -1.70 19.64
CA ARG A 275 -3.64 -0.40 19.96
C ARG A 275 -3.93 -0.21 21.46
N GLN A 276 -3.90 -1.29 22.26
CA GLN A 276 -4.28 -1.26 23.68
C GLN A 276 -3.07 -1.21 24.62
N LYS A 277 -1.87 -1.18 24.09
CA LYS A 277 -0.61 -1.01 24.81
C LYS A 277 0.07 0.27 24.31
#